data_8c046632fd10c6b295cae9e2c8d6aac1
#
_entry.id   8c046632fd10c6b295cae9e2c8d6aac1
#
_cell.length_a   1.000
_cell.length_b   1.000
_cell.length_c   1.000
_cell.angle_alpha   90.00
_cell.angle_beta   90.00
_cell.angle_gamma   90.00
#
_symmetry.space_group_name_H-M   'P 1'
#
loop_
_entity.id
_entity.type
_entity.pdbx_description
1 polymer ?
#
loop_
_entity_poly.entity_id
_entity_poly.type
_entity_poly.pdbx_seq_one_letter_code
_entity_poly.pdbx_strand_id
1 'polypeptide(L)'
;ILQFLNATREPGRDLCHGNLPLAFLLASRGEEVGIPVVEAVSWKQRRILGALGFPEQQAAVRVLRRVDDRVLDSTLLGHLQAWMCDPACLRRLAHVPRLGAAGIALRTARELAWFDDRALPEVLGSEDPELLRSLDEFAELSRRLLRLRYGSQGPVSSTGQIRERIDAMRRQLREVGDLPADGALPDPPIPGIPGAIEPLRTVHDVHLEGKRMHHCVRLYVRPVLEGRVALYRVLQPQRATLSLVSKGRRWRLGQLSRFANQQPSWECFAAVKQWLRTHTPPASRPRRAQGMLFPD
;
A
#
# COMPACT_ATOMS: atom_id res chain seq x y z
N ILE A 1 2.85 11.10 26.49
CA ILE A 1 1.75 11.09 27.47
C ILE A 1 2.16 11.75 28.78
N LEU A 2 3.30 11.44 29.42
CA LEU A 2 3.70 12.06 30.70
C LEU A 2 3.80 13.59 30.62
N GLN A 3 4.42 14.12 29.55
CA GLN A 3 4.49 15.57 29.31
C GLN A 3 3.08 16.18 29.11
N PHE A 4 2.22 15.50 28.37
CA PHE A 4 0.82 15.89 28.18
C PHE A 4 0.08 15.96 29.52
N LEU A 5 0.18 14.93 30.37
CA LEU A 5 -0.48 14.91 31.69
C LEU A 5 0.05 16.00 32.64
N ASN A 6 1.34 16.31 32.57
CA ASN A 6 1.94 17.40 33.35
C ASN A 6 1.43 18.78 32.90
N ALA A 7 1.27 18.97 31.59
CA ALA A 7 0.76 20.24 31.02
C ALA A 7 -0.73 20.44 31.25
N THR A 8 -1.55 19.39 31.14
CA THR A 8 -3.01 19.45 31.13
C THR A 8 -3.66 19.15 32.48
N ARG A 9 -2.91 18.59 33.43
CA ARG A 9 -3.35 18.26 34.81
C ARG A 9 -4.63 17.38 34.85
N GLU A 10 -5.63 17.73 35.69
CA GLU A 10 -6.87 16.95 35.83
C GLU A 10 -7.66 16.76 34.53
N PRO A 11 -7.94 17.81 33.69
CA PRO A 11 -8.67 17.61 32.44
C PRO A 11 -8.01 16.61 31.49
N GLY A 12 -6.66 16.56 31.46
CA GLY A 12 -5.95 15.58 30.67
C GLY A 12 -6.06 14.15 31.22
N ARG A 13 -6.09 13.99 32.54
CA ARG A 13 -6.34 12.68 33.18
C ARG A 13 -7.77 12.20 32.89
N ASP A 14 -8.76 13.07 33.00
CA ASP A 14 -10.15 12.73 32.69
C ASP A 14 -10.31 12.28 31.23
N LEU A 15 -9.63 12.97 30.29
CA LEU A 15 -9.62 12.55 28.89
C LEU A 15 -8.96 11.18 28.72
N CYS A 16 -7.83 10.91 29.39
CA CYS A 16 -7.17 9.61 29.37
C CYS A 16 -8.07 8.51 29.92
N HIS A 17 -8.73 8.73 31.05
CA HIS A 17 -9.67 7.75 31.61
C HIS A 17 -10.90 7.53 30.72
N GLY A 18 -11.43 8.59 30.11
CA GLY A 18 -12.63 8.51 29.28
C GLY A 18 -12.38 8.03 27.85
N ASN A 19 -11.20 8.29 27.29
CA ASN A 19 -10.86 7.94 25.90
C ASN A 19 -9.34 8.06 25.68
N LEU A 20 -8.58 7.06 26.12
CA LEU A 20 -7.12 7.05 26.00
C LEU A 20 -6.61 7.22 24.56
N PRO A 21 -7.20 6.57 23.53
CA PRO A 21 -6.79 6.80 22.15
C PRO A 21 -6.93 8.26 21.69
N LEU A 22 -7.97 8.95 22.12
CA LEU A 22 -8.16 10.37 21.81
C LEU A 22 -7.14 11.26 22.53
N ALA A 23 -6.85 10.97 23.81
CA ALA A 23 -5.80 11.65 24.56
C ALA A 23 -4.44 11.45 23.91
N PHE A 24 -4.14 10.22 23.45
CA PHE A 24 -2.91 9.91 22.75
C PHE A 24 -2.80 10.68 21.42
N LEU A 25 -3.86 10.73 20.62
CA LEU A 25 -3.90 11.51 19.38
C LEU A 25 -3.66 13.01 19.63
N LEU A 26 -4.34 13.57 20.63
CA LEU A 26 -4.17 14.98 21.00
C LEU A 26 -2.75 15.27 21.47
N ALA A 27 -2.17 14.40 22.28
CA ALA A 27 -0.81 14.53 22.78
C ALA A 27 0.27 14.38 21.70
N SER A 28 0.05 13.51 20.71
CA SER A 28 1.04 13.20 19.68
C SER A 28 0.96 14.10 18.44
N ARG A 29 -0.22 14.62 18.11
CA ARG A 29 -0.45 15.37 16.87
C ARG A 29 -1.04 16.76 17.06
N GLY A 30 -1.52 17.09 18.27
CA GLY A 30 -2.22 18.35 18.50
C GLY A 30 -1.38 19.58 18.14
N GLU A 31 -0.14 19.61 18.59
CA GLU A 31 0.78 20.73 18.27
C GLU A 31 1.11 20.81 16.77
N GLU A 32 1.32 19.67 16.09
CA GLU A 32 1.62 19.62 14.65
C GLU A 32 0.48 20.23 13.81
N VAL A 33 -0.77 20.07 14.23
CA VAL A 33 -1.94 20.61 13.54
C VAL A 33 -2.43 21.95 14.12
N GLY A 34 -1.64 22.56 15.01
CA GLY A 34 -1.93 23.89 15.56
C GLY A 34 -3.05 23.91 16.62
N ILE A 35 -3.34 22.80 17.28
CA ILE A 35 -4.35 22.74 18.34
C ILE A 35 -3.71 23.22 19.66
N PRO A 36 -4.33 24.17 20.39
CA PRO A 36 -3.89 24.53 21.72
C PRO A 36 -4.22 23.40 22.71
N VAL A 37 -3.32 22.43 22.85
CA VAL A 37 -3.53 21.16 23.57
C VAL A 37 -4.06 21.37 24.98
N VAL A 38 -3.52 22.36 25.74
CA VAL A 38 -3.91 22.65 27.13
C VAL A 38 -5.38 23.11 27.23
N GLU A 39 -5.88 23.82 26.23
CA GLU A 39 -7.28 24.26 26.20
C GLU A 39 -8.18 23.15 25.62
N ALA A 40 -7.68 22.43 24.61
CA ALA A 40 -8.44 21.44 23.87
C ALA A 40 -8.88 20.25 24.73
N VAL A 41 -8.17 19.91 25.79
CA VAL A 41 -8.57 18.83 26.73
C VAL A 41 -9.93 19.06 27.37
N SER A 42 -10.38 20.32 27.47
CA SER A 42 -11.70 20.69 27.99
C SER A 42 -12.79 20.72 26.91
N TRP A 43 -12.43 20.56 25.65
CA TRP A 43 -13.41 20.56 24.56
C TRP A 43 -14.23 19.27 24.55
N LYS A 44 -15.41 19.34 23.92
CA LYS A 44 -16.19 18.13 23.61
C LYS A 44 -15.35 17.18 22.74
N GLN A 45 -15.29 15.90 23.05
CA GLN A 45 -14.44 14.90 22.37
C GLN A 45 -14.61 14.91 20.83
N ARG A 46 -15.87 15.09 20.32
CA ARG A 46 -16.12 15.19 18.89
C ARG A 46 -15.43 16.40 18.25
N ARG A 47 -15.33 17.53 18.97
CA ARG A 47 -14.65 18.75 18.49
C ARG A 47 -13.14 18.52 18.44
N ILE A 48 -12.57 17.84 19.43
CA ILE A 48 -11.15 17.44 19.40
C ILE A 48 -10.88 16.56 18.17
N LEU A 49 -11.75 15.57 17.91
CA LEU A 49 -11.63 14.71 16.71
C LEU A 49 -11.68 15.52 15.41
N GLY A 50 -12.65 16.45 15.27
CA GLY A 50 -12.74 17.31 14.08
C GLY A 50 -11.47 18.13 13.86
N ALA A 51 -10.92 18.72 14.91
CA ALA A 51 -9.66 19.47 14.85
C ALA A 51 -8.46 18.60 14.46
N LEU A 52 -8.46 17.30 14.83
CA LEU A 52 -7.45 16.32 14.44
C LEU A 52 -7.69 15.71 13.04
N GLY A 53 -8.69 16.18 12.28
CA GLY A 53 -8.98 15.70 10.93
C GLY A 53 -9.82 14.41 10.86
N PHE A 54 -10.46 14.01 11.95
CA PHE A 54 -11.45 12.93 11.99
C PHE A 54 -12.87 13.47 11.81
N PRO A 55 -13.87 12.61 11.48
CA PRO A 55 -15.27 13.04 11.46
C PRO A 55 -15.74 13.57 12.83
N GLU A 56 -16.33 14.75 12.85
CA GLU A 56 -16.89 15.36 14.08
C GLU A 56 -18.22 14.71 14.48
N GLN A 57 -18.20 13.40 14.68
CA GLN A 57 -19.36 12.57 14.95
C GLN A 57 -19.21 11.75 16.23
N GLN A 58 -20.31 11.55 16.96
CA GLN A 58 -20.32 10.72 18.16
C GLN A 58 -19.98 9.26 17.87
N ALA A 59 -20.27 8.78 16.65
CA ALA A 59 -19.89 7.44 16.20
C ALA A 59 -18.36 7.27 16.21
N ALA A 60 -17.60 8.26 15.70
CA ALA A 60 -16.14 8.23 15.69
C ALA A 60 -15.54 8.20 17.10
N VAL A 61 -16.12 9.00 18.02
CA VAL A 61 -15.74 8.97 19.45
C VAL A 61 -15.92 7.58 20.04
N ARG A 62 -17.05 6.91 19.75
CA ARG A 62 -17.33 5.55 20.23
C ARG A 62 -16.39 4.52 19.65
N VAL A 63 -16.04 4.64 18.37
CA VAL A 63 -15.07 3.75 17.72
C VAL A 63 -13.70 3.85 18.40
N LEU A 64 -13.19 5.06 18.65
CA LEU A 64 -11.91 5.25 19.32
C LEU A 64 -11.88 4.65 20.75
N ARG A 65 -12.96 4.77 21.51
CA ARG A 65 -13.05 4.17 22.86
C ARG A 65 -12.93 2.65 22.88
N ARG A 66 -13.08 2.00 21.74
CA ARG A 66 -12.98 0.53 21.58
C ARG A 66 -11.62 0.07 21.10
N VAL A 67 -10.71 0.99 20.83
CA VAL A 67 -9.32 0.66 20.51
C VAL A 67 -8.66 0.10 21.77
N ASP A 68 -8.03 -1.05 21.63
CA ASP A 68 -7.27 -1.67 22.72
C ASP A 68 -6.04 -0.84 23.04
N ASP A 69 -5.89 -0.49 24.30
CA ASP A 69 -4.77 0.34 24.79
C ASP A 69 -3.40 -0.29 24.52
N ARG A 70 -3.31 -1.63 24.42
CA ARG A 70 -2.08 -2.37 24.14
C ARG A 70 -1.57 -2.21 22.71
N VAL A 71 -2.44 -1.78 21.80
CA VAL A 71 -2.11 -1.58 20.38
C VAL A 71 -2.16 -0.13 19.96
N LEU A 72 -2.14 0.79 20.91
CA LEU A 72 -2.08 2.23 20.64
C LEU A 72 -0.77 2.57 19.93
N ASP A 73 -0.88 2.78 18.62
CA ASP A 73 0.20 3.06 17.69
C ASP A 73 -0.27 4.12 16.69
N SER A 74 0.64 5.00 16.31
CA SER A 74 0.38 6.04 15.30
C SER A 74 -0.07 5.46 13.95
N THR A 75 0.40 4.25 13.58
CA THR A 75 0.03 3.55 12.37
C THR A 75 -1.44 3.14 12.40
N LEU A 76 -1.88 2.46 13.48
CA LEU A 76 -3.27 2.07 13.65
C LEU A 76 -4.20 3.29 13.66
N LEU A 77 -3.82 4.33 14.38
CA LEU A 77 -4.62 5.56 14.46
C LEU A 77 -4.70 6.28 13.10
N GLY A 78 -3.65 6.22 12.28
CA GLY A 78 -3.68 6.70 10.90
C GLY A 78 -4.63 5.88 10.01
N HIS A 79 -4.65 4.55 10.16
CA HIS A 79 -5.61 3.70 9.46
C HIS A 79 -7.04 3.97 9.91
N LEU A 80 -7.29 4.12 11.22
CA LEU A 80 -8.60 4.46 11.76
C LEU A 80 -9.10 5.80 11.21
N GLN A 81 -8.24 6.80 11.08
CA GLN A 81 -8.61 8.08 10.47
C GLN A 81 -9.11 7.86 9.03
N ALA A 82 -8.33 7.15 8.21
CA ALA A 82 -8.71 6.86 6.83
C ALA A 82 -10.02 6.07 6.73
N TRP A 83 -10.28 5.12 7.65
CA TRP A 83 -11.52 4.34 7.66
C TRP A 83 -12.71 5.15 8.13
N MET A 84 -12.56 5.96 9.18
CA MET A 84 -13.65 6.74 9.74
C MET A 84 -14.07 7.92 8.86
N CYS A 85 -13.18 8.41 7.98
CA CYS A 85 -13.53 9.42 6.99
C CYS A 85 -14.44 8.87 5.88
N ASP A 86 -14.53 7.54 5.70
CA ASP A 86 -15.55 6.90 4.85
C ASP A 86 -16.82 6.63 5.68
N PRO A 87 -17.97 7.25 5.35
CA PRO A 87 -19.20 7.08 6.13
C PRO A 87 -19.71 5.64 6.17
N ALA A 88 -19.48 4.84 5.12
CA ALA A 88 -19.86 3.44 5.09
C ALA A 88 -19.00 2.62 6.05
N CYS A 89 -17.69 2.85 6.05
CA CYS A 89 -16.78 2.21 6.99
C CYS A 89 -17.07 2.61 8.43
N LEU A 90 -17.32 3.90 8.71
CA LEU A 90 -17.65 4.36 10.05
C LEU A 90 -18.90 3.65 10.60
N ARG A 91 -19.94 3.48 9.78
CA ARG A 91 -21.14 2.73 10.19
C ARG A 91 -20.81 1.29 10.55
N ARG A 92 -20.00 0.60 9.77
CA ARG A 92 -19.56 -0.78 10.03
C ARG A 92 -18.72 -0.88 11.32
N LEU A 93 -17.74 0.01 11.49
CA LEU A 93 -16.90 0.07 12.68
C LEU A 93 -17.71 0.38 13.96
N ALA A 94 -18.83 1.10 13.84
CA ALA A 94 -19.71 1.35 14.97
C ALA A 94 -20.32 0.07 15.59
N HIS A 95 -20.31 -1.05 14.88
CA HIS A 95 -20.76 -2.35 15.36
C HIS A 95 -19.62 -3.27 15.85
N VAL A 96 -18.35 -2.87 15.65
CA VAL A 96 -17.19 -3.61 16.14
C VAL A 96 -17.01 -3.36 17.64
N PRO A 97 -17.05 -4.38 18.50
CA PRO A 97 -17.01 -4.19 19.97
C PRO A 97 -15.60 -3.80 20.45
N ARG A 98 -14.56 -4.23 19.75
CA ARG A 98 -13.15 -4.00 20.11
C ARG A 98 -12.30 -3.90 18.85
N LEU A 99 -11.31 -3.02 18.88
CA LEU A 99 -10.34 -2.82 17.80
C LEU A 99 -8.95 -3.16 18.32
N GLY A 100 -8.45 -4.32 17.91
CA GLY A 100 -7.16 -4.86 18.31
C GLY A 100 -6.07 -4.71 17.25
N ALA A 101 -4.99 -5.47 17.40
CA ALA A 101 -3.81 -5.46 16.53
C ALA A 101 -4.12 -5.81 15.06
N ALA A 102 -5.19 -6.54 14.78
CA ALA A 102 -5.63 -6.89 13.43
C ALA A 102 -5.85 -5.65 12.53
N GLY A 103 -6.23 -4.50 13.15
CA GLY A 103 -6.37 -3.23 12.43
C GLY A 103 -5.08 -2.73 11.79
N ILE A 104 -3.90 -3.17 12.25
CA ILE A 104 -2.60 -2.79 11.66
C ILE A 104 -2.41 -3.44 10.28
N ALA A 105 -2.90 -4.66 10.09
CA ALA A 105 -2.79 -5.39 8.82
C ALA A 105 -3.63 -4.75 7.69
N LEU A 106 -4.77 -4.13 8.04
CA LEU A 106 -5.72 -3.53 7.11
C LEU A 106 -5.47 -2.01 7.02
N ARG A 107 -5.02 -1.53 5.87
CA ARG A 107 -4.52 -0.14 5.73
C ARG A 107 -5.55 0.84 5.18
N THR A 108 -6.57 0.34 4.47
CA THR A 108 -7.51 1.20 3.75
C THR A 108 -8.96 0.79 3.98
N ALA A 109 -9.88 1.73 3.77
CA ALA A 109 -11.32 1.48 3.82
C ALA A 109 -11.75 0.34 2.86
N ARG A 110 -11.09 0.23 1.70
CA ARG A 110 -11.35 -0.87 0.74
C ARG A 110 -10.99 -2.24 1.28
N GLU A 111 -10.00 -2.33 2.14
CA GLU A 111 -9.56 -3.60 2.74
C GLU A 111 -10.56 -4.11 3.78
N LEU A 112 -11.28 -3.21 4.45
CA LEU A 112 -12.40 -3.60 5.31
C LEU A 112 -13.55 -4.26 4.53
N ALA A 113 -13.71 -3.93 3.25
CA ALA A 113 -14.71 -4.55 2.38
C ALA A 113 -14.36 -5.99 1.98
N TRP A 114 -13.15 -6.48 2.28
CA TRP A 114 -12.82 -7.90 2.12
C TRP A 114 -13.53 -8.81 3.13
N PHE A 115 -14.11 -8.24 4.18
CA PHE A 115 -14.84 -8.94 5.22
C PHE A 115 -16.29 -8.48 5.22
N ASP A 116 -17.23 -9.39 5.41
CA ASP A 116 -18.61 -9.00 5.64
C ASP A 116 -18.83 -8.50 7.09
N ASP A 117 -20.05 -8.07 7.40
CA ASP A 117 -20.36 -7.50 8.71
C ASP A 117 -20.36 -8.55 9.84
N ARG A 118 -20.32 -9.85 9.53
CA ARG A 118 -20.22 -10.94 10.51
C ARG A 118 -18.76 -11.18 10.89
N ALA A 119 -17.89 -11.28 9.88
CA ALA A 119 -16.47 -11.56 10.10
C ALA A 119 -15.70 -10.33 10.63
N LEU A 120 -16.10 -9.13 10.26
CA LEU A 120 -15.36 -7.91 10.59
C LEU A 120 -15.15 -7.69 12.10
N PRO A 121 -16.17 -7.85 12.98
CA PRO A 121 -15.98 -7.74 14.43
C PRO A 121 -15.04 -8.79 15.01
N GLU A 122 -15.11 -10.02 14.52
CA GLU A 122 -14.26 -11.13 14.95
C GLU A 122 -12.81 -10.89 14.54
N VAL A 123 -12.59 -10.49 13.28
CA VAL A 123 -11.26 -10.16 12.74
C VAL A 123 -10.63 -8.99 13.48
N LEU A 124 -11.30 -7.85 13.57
CA LEU A 124 -10.73 -6.64 14.16
C LEU A 124 -10.56 -6.73 15.68
N GLY A 125 -11.38 -7.55 16.37
CA GLY A 125 -11.29 -7.77 17.81
C GLY A 125 -10.34 -8.89 18.24
N SER A 126 -9.77 -9.64 17.29
CA SER A 126 -8.96 -10.80 17.61
C SER A 126 -7.59 -10.41 18.19
N GLU A 127 -7.18 -11.23 19.18
CA GLU A 127 -5.84 -11.24 19.77
C GLU A 127 -5.07 -12.54 19.45
N ASP A 128 -5.70 -13.47 18.71
CA ASP A 128 -5.06 -14.72 18.32
C ASP A 128 -3.86 -14.46 17.40
N PRO A 129 -2.62 -14.77 17.84
CA PRO A 129 -1.41 -14.51 17.05
C PRO A 129 -1.38 -15.27 15.73
N GLU A 130 -2.08 -16.42 15.64
CA GLU A 130 -2.14 -17.20 14.41
C GLU A 130 -3.09 -16.56 13.41
N LEU A 131 -4.23 -16.05 13.87
CA LEU A 131 -5.14 -15.28 13.03
C LEU A 131 -4.48 -13.99 12.55
N LEU A 132 -3.77 -13.27 13.42
CA LEU A 132 -3.05 -12.04 13.04
C LEU A 132 -2.02 -12.30 11.93
N ARG A 133 -1.22 -13.37 12.04
CA ARG A 133 -0.27 -13.77 10.98
C ARG A 133 -0.99 -14.13 9.67
N SER A 134 -2.08 -14.87 9.78
CA SER A 134 -2.90 -15.24 8.62
C SER A 134 -3.52 -14.01 7.95
N LEU A 135 -3.94 -13.02 8.74
CA LEU A 135 -4.51 -11.78 8.25
C LEU A 135 -3.49 -10.93 7.51
N ASP A 136 -2.26 -10.82 8.02
CA ASP A 136 -1.16 -10.14 7.32
C ASP A 136 -0.87 -10.77 5.97
N GLU A 137 -0.79 -12.10 5.92
CA GLU A 137 -0.60 -12.84 4.68
C GLU A 137 -1.77 -12.67 3.71
N PHE A 138 -3.00 -12.80 4.21
CA PHE A 138 -4.23 -12.59 3.44
C PHE A 138 -4.24 -11.19 2.81
N ALA A 139 -3.96 -10.16 3.61
CA ALA A 139 -3.94 -8.78 3.15
C ALA A 139 -2.86 -8.56 2.07
N GLU A 140 -1.66 -9.11 2.26
CA GLU A 140 -0.58 -8.97 1.28
C GLU A 140 -0.92 -9.70 -0.04
N LEU A 141 -1.43 -10.93 0.03
CA LEU A 141 -1.84 -11.68 -1.17
C LEU A 141 -3.00 -10.99 -1.90
N SER A 142 -3.98 -10.47 -1.16
CA SER A 142 -5.11 -9.71 -1.73
C SER A 142 -4.64 -8.46 -2.45
N ARG A 143 -3.73 -7.68 -1.85
CA ARG A 143 -3.11 -6.50 -2.51
C ARG A 143 -2.35 -6.89 -3.78
N ARG A 144 -1.67 -8.04 -3.78
CA ARG A 144 -0.95 -8.55 -4.96
C ARG A 144 -1.91 -8.90 -6.09
N LEU A 145 -2.98 -9.64 -5.79
CA LEU A 145 -4.00 -10.00 -6.79
C LEU A 145 -4.71 -8.78 -7.35
N LEU A 146 -5.04 -7.80 -6.51
CA LEU A 146 -5.64 -6.53 -6.97
C LEU A 146 -4.71 -5.77 -7.93
N ARG A 147 -3.40 -5.72 -7.65
CA ARG A 147 -2.43 -5.11 -8.58
C ARG A 147 -2.36 -5.83 -9.92
N LEU A 148 -2.61 -7.12 -9.93
CA LEU A 148 -2.65 -7.96 -11.14
C LEU A 148 -4.00 -7.89 -11.87
N ARG A 149 -4.97 -7.08 -11.36
CA ARG A 149 -6.35 -7.00 -11.88
C ARG A 149 -7.09 -8.35 -11.88
N TYR A 150 -6.68 -9.29 -11.05
CA TYR A 150 -7.51 -10.45 -10.75
C TYR A 150 -8.70 -9.98 -9.92
N GLY A 151 -9.91 -10.40 -10.34
CA GLY A 151 -11.15 -10.00 -9.68
C GLY A 151 -11.13 -10.35 -8.19
N SER A 152 -11.74 -9.49 -7.38
CA SER A 152 -11.90 -9.78 -5.96
C SER A 152 -12.77 -11.03 -5.82
N GLN A 153 -12.29 -12.00 -5.07
CA GLN A 153 -13.16 -13.02 -4.51
C GLN A 153 -14.12 -12.30 -3.55
N GLY A 154 -15.40 -12.70 -3.51
CA GLY A 154 -16.38 -12.07 -2.61
C GLY A 154 -15.91 -11.97 -1.15
N PRO A 155 -16.62 -11.24 -0.28
CA PRO A 155 -16.18 -11.00 1.08
C PRO A 155 -16.03 -12.29 1.89
N VAL A 156 -15.15 -12.25 2.87
CA VAL A 156 -14.93 -13.32 3.85
C VAL A 156 -16.00 -13.19 4.93
N SER A 157 -16.69 -14.31 5.26
CA SER A 157 -17.80 -14.34 6.21
C SER A 157 -17.45 -14.93 7.57
N SER A 158 -16.25 -15.52 7.69
CA SER A 158 -15.72 -16.03 8.96
C SER A 158 -14.20 -16.09 8.95
N THR A 159 -13.58 -16.07 10.13
CA THR A 159 -12.11 -16.21 10.27
C THR A 159 -11.59 -17.53 9.70
N GLY A 160 -12.37 -18.62 9.77
CA GLY A 160 -12.02 -19.90 9.17
C GLY A 160 -11.79 -19.84 7.66
N GLN A 161 -12.54 -18.99 6.95
CA GLN A 161 -12.38 -18.82 5.51
C GLN A 161 -11.09 -18.11 5.11
N ILE A 162 -10.42 -17.40 6.03
CA ILE A 162 -9.17 -16.68 5.73
C ILE A 162 -8.11 -17.65 5.22
N ARG A 163 -7.93 -18.80 5.87
CA ARG A 163 -6.95 -19.82 5.46
C ARG A 163 -7.26 -20.40 4.09
N GLU A 164 -8.52 -20.78 3.86
CA GLU A 164 -8.97 -21.30 2.56
C GLU A 164 -8.71 -20.30 1.43
N ARG A 165 -8.97 -19.02 1.71
CA ARG A 165 -8.70 -17.92 0.76
C ARG A 165 -7.22 -17.73 0.50
N ILE A 166 -6.37 -17.79 1.53
CA ILE A 166 -4.90 -17.76 1.40
C ILE A 166 -4.45 -18.87 0.46
N ASP A 167 -4.89 -20.09 0.66
CA ASP A 167 -4.51 -21.24 -0.16
C ASP A 167 -5.02 -21.11 -1.61
N ALA A 168 -6.23 -20.62 -1.79
CA ALA A 168 -6.75 -20.30 -3.13
C ALA A 168 -5.93 -19.22 -3.83
N MET A 169 -5.61 -18.13 -3.13
CA MET A 169 -4.77 -17.06 -3.66
C MET A 169 -3.34 -17.51 -3.96
N ARG A 170 -2.77 -18.39 -3.13
CA ARG A 170 -1.46 -19.00 -3.37
C ARG A 170 -1.49 -19.89 -4.62
N ARG A 171 -2.55 -20.69 -4.83
CA ARG A 171 -2.73 -21.48 -6.07
C ARG A 171 -2.84 -20.56 -7.28
N GLN A 172 -3.69 -19.56 -7.22
CA GLN A 172 -3.88 -18.59 -8.30
C GLN A 172 -2.59 -17.85 -8.64
N LEU A 173 -1.80 -17.47 -7.64
CA LEU A 173 -0.49 -16.84 -7.85
C LEU A 173 0.57 -17.81 -8.38
N ARG A 174 0.46 -19.13 -8.08
CA ARG A 174 1.29 -20.16 -8.70
C ARG A 174 0.96 -20.35 -10.17
N GLU A 175 -0.33 -20.43 -10.52
CA GLU A 175 -0.78 -20.53 -11.92
C GLU A 175 -0.27 -19.37 -12.78
N VAL A 176 -0.17 -18.15 -12.22
CA VAL A 176 0.47 -17.01 -12.88
C VAL A 176 1.99 -17.18 -12.98
N GLY A 177 2.58 -18.00 -12.09
CA GLY A 177 4.02 -18.29 -12.06
C GLY A 177 4.43 -19.60 -12.71
N ASP A 178 3.51 -20.48 -13.09
CA ASP A 178 3.76 -21.80 -13.72
C ASP A 178 4.02 -21.71 -15.24
N LEU A 179 4.51 -20.56 -15.69
CA LEU A 179 5.09 -20.45 -17.02
C LEU A 179 6.44 -21.22 -17.04
N PRO A 180 6.78 -21.86 -18.16
CA PRO A 180 8.00 -22.66 -18.26
C PRO A 180 9.22 -21.89 -17.74
N ALA A 181 9.99 -22.51 -16.83
CA ALA A 181 11.12 -21.87 -16.16
C ALA A 181 12.23 -21.40 -17.13
N ASP A 182 12.32 -22.04 -18.28
CA ASP A 182 13.25 -21.85 -19.38
C ASP A 182 12.64 -21.08 -20.56
N GLY A 183 11.37 -20.62 -20.44
CA GLY A 183 10.73 -19.80 -21.47
C GLY A 183 11.52 -18.52 -21.74
N ALA A 184 11.86 -18.30 -23.00
CA ALA A 184 12.47 -17.06 -23.43
C ALA A 184 11.47 -15.92 -23.33
N LEU A 185 11.92 -14.78 -22.80
CA LEU A 185 11.15 -13.55 -22.83
C LEU A 185 11.34 -12.83 -24.18
N PRO A 186 10.39 -11.97 -24.58
CA PRO A 186 10.54 -11.12 -25.75
C PRO A 186 11.81 -10.28 -25.69
N ASP A 187 12.37 -9.97 -26.86
CA ASP A 187 13.53 -9.08 -26.93
C ASP A 187 13.29 -7.76 -26.18
N PRO A 188 14.28 -7.31 -25.43
CA PRO A 188 14.15 -6.08 -24.67
C PRO A 188 13.99 -4.89 -25.61
N PRO A 189 13.01 -4.01 -25.37
CA PRO A 189 12.72 -2.87 -26.26
C PRO A 189 13.83 -1.82 -26.28
N ILE A 190 14.69 -1.84 -25.27
CA ILE A 190 15.85 -0.96 -25.11
C ILE A 190 17.06 -1.83 -24.82
N PRO A 191 18.17 -1.68 -25.57
CA PRO A 191 19.35 -2.46 -25.34
C PRO A 191 19.94 -2.14 -23.94
N GLY A 192 20.41 -3.16 -23.25
CA GLY A 192 21.09 -3.00 -21.97
C GLY A 192 22.50 -2.42 -22.14
N ILE A 193 23.11 -2.10 -21.02
CA ILE A 193 24.52 -1.78 -20.90
C ILE A 193 25.18 -2.95 -20.15
N PRO A 194 26.06 -3.74 -20.78
CA PRO A 194 26.75 -4.85 -20.12
C PRO A 194 27.41 -4.43 -18.81
N GLY A 195 27.21 -5.20 -17.75
CA GLY A 195 27.77 -4.92 -16.43
C GLY A 195 27.11 -3.75 -15.66
N ALA A 196 26.16 -3.02 -16.26
CA ALA A 196 25.47 -1.91 -15.59
C ALA A 196 23.95 -2.07 -15.58
N ILE A 197 23.32 -2.24 -16.75
CA ILE A 197 21.86 -2.41 -16.88
C ILE A 197 21.61 -3.57 -17.85
N GLU A 198 21.19 -4.71 -17.35
CA GLU A 198 21.04 -5.93 -18.13
C GLU A 198 19.57 -6.36 -18.21
N PRO A 199 19.05 -6.68 -19.42
CA PRO A 199 17.71 -7.22 -19.54
C PRO A 199 17.60 -8.62 -18.95
N LEU A 200 16.48 -8.92 -18.31
CA LEU A 200 16.11 -10.28 -17.94
C LEU A 200 15.56 -10.97 -19.18
N ARG A 201 16.18 -12.07 -19.61
CA ARG A 201 15.89 -12.69 -20.90
C ARG A 201 15.06 -13.95 -20.81
N THR A 202 14.94 -14.52 -19.61
CA THR A 202 14.18 -15.76 -19.40
C THR A 202 13.27 -15.65 -18.18
N VAL A 203 12.23 -16.47 -18.16
CA VAL A 203 11.36 -16.63 -16.99
C VAL A 203 12.19 -17.03 -15.76
N HIS A 204 13.22 -17.86 -15.97
CA HIS A 204 14.15 -18.25 -14.91
C HIS A 204 14.92 -17.05 -14.33
N ASP A 205 15.41 -16.13 -15.20
CA ASP A 205 16.06 -14.89 -14.75
C ASP A 205 15.15 -14.07 -13.85
N VAL A 206 13.87 -13.94 -14.23
CA VAL A 206 12.88 -13.19 -13.45
C VAL A 206 12.65 -13.84 -12.09
N HIS A 207 12.56 -15.17 -12.03
CA HIS A 207 12.39 -15.90 -10.77
C HIS A 207 13.62 -15.76 -9.86
N LEU A 208 14.84 -15.88 -10.43
CA LEU A 208 16.08 -15.66 -9.69
C LEU A 208 16.20 -14.25 -9.18
N GLU A 209 15.84 -13.26 -10.00
CA GLU A 209 15.82 -11.85 -9.61
C GLU A 209 14.88 -11.62 -8.43
N GLY A 210 13.66 -12.18 -8.48
CA GLY A 210 12.69 -12.10 -7.39
C GLY A 210 13.20 -12.70 -6.09
N LYS A 211 13.88 -13.86 -6.16
CA LYS A 211 14.51 -14.50 -4.99
C LYS A 211 15.65 -13.66 -4.42
N ARG A 212 16.56 -13.16 -5.28
CA ARG A 212 17.75 -12.39 -4.87
C ARG A 212 17.38 -11.02 -4.29
N MET A 213 16.36 -10.40 -4.85
CA MET A 213 15.96 -9.04 -4.47
C MET A 213 14.82 -9.02 -3.44
N HIS A 214 14.31 -10.18 -3.02
CA HIS A 214 13.19 -10.32 -2.08
C HIS A 214 11.98 -9.47 -2.47
N HIS A 215 11.61 -9.48 -3.75
CA HIS A 215 10.42 -8.78 -4.23
C HIS A 215 9.65 -9.59 -5.29
N CYS A 216 8.44 -9.13 -5.59
CA CYS A 216 7.47 -9.88 -6.37
C CYS A 216 7.63 -9.74 -7.90
N VAL A 217 8.86 -9.50 -8.42
CA VAL A 217 9.08 -9.30 -9.86
C VAL A 217 8.60 -10.47 -10.73
N ARG A 218 8.55 -11.69 -10.18
CA ARG A 218 7.99 -12.87 -10.87
C ARG A 218 6.55 -12.66 -11.39
N LEU A 219 5.79 -11.77 -10.75
CA LEU A 219 4.42 -11.46 -11.17
C LEU A 219 4.35 -10.66 -12.48
N TYR A 220 5.49 -10.15 -12.94
CA TYR A 220 5.58 -9.44 -14.21
C TYR A 220 5.85 -10.36 -15.41
N VAL A 221 6.07 -11.67 -15.21
CA VAL A 221 6.35 -12.60 -16.31
C VAL A 221 5.28 -12.53 -17.40
N ARG A 222 3.99 -12.64 -17.02
CA ARG A 222 2.89 -12.54 -17.98
C ARG A 222 2.82 -11.18 -18.67
N PRO A 223 2.83 -10.02 -17.97
CA PRO A 223 2.95 -8.71 -18.61
C PRO A 223 4.15 -8.55 -19.55
N VAL A 224 5.28 -9.23 -19.27
CA VAL A 224 6.45 -9.21 -20.15
C VAL A 224 6.19 -10.02 -21.42
N LEU A 225 5.64 -11.24 -21.31
CA LEU A 225 5.27 -12.07 -22.45
C LEU A 225 4.23 -11.40 -23.35
N GLU A 226 3.35 -10.61 -22.78
CA GLU A 226 2.35 -9.79 -23.52
C GLU A 226 2.96 -8.49 -24.11
N GLY A 227 4.25 -8.23 -23.95
CA GLY A 227 4.93 -7.02 -24.46
C GLY A 227 4.53 -5.72 -23.78
N ARG A 228 3.86 -5.78 -22.61
CA ARG A 228 3.43 -4.61 -21.85
C ARG A 228 4.47 -4.09 -20.86
N VAL A 229 5.38 -4.95 -20.44
CA VAL A 229 6.44 -4.66 -19.48
C VAL A 229 7.76 -5.22 -20.02
N ALA A 230 8.88 -4.57 -19.72
CA ALA A 230 10.22 -5.10 -19.90
C ALA A 230 10.98 -4.97 -18.58
N LEU A 231 11.76 -6.00 -18.25
CA LEU A 231 12.46 -6.10 -16.98
C LEU A 231 13.97 -6.08 -17.18
N TYR A 232 14.66 -5.36 -16.29
CA TYR A 232 16.11 -5.23 -16.30
C TYR A 232 16.65 -5.38 -14.88
N ARG A 233 17.85 -5.90 -14.81
CA ARG A 233 18.71 -5.90 -13.64
C ARG A 233 19.61 -4.69 -13.71
N VAL A 234 19.59 -3.82 -12.74
CA VAL A 234 20.54 -2.73 -12.57
C VAL A 234 21.63 -3.23 -11.64
N LEU A 235 22.88 -3.19 -12.10
CA LEU A 235 24.06 -3.62 -11.34
C LEU A 235 24.85 -2.43 -10.81
N GLN A 236 24.90 -1.35 -11.60
CA GLN A 236 25.60 -0.11 -11.27
C GLN A 236 24.70 1.12 -11.57
N PRO A 237 24.84 2.20 -10.79
CA PRO A 237 25.75 2.39 -9.65
C PRO A 237 25.29 1.67 -8.38
N GLN A 238 24.06 1.14 -8.38
CA GLN A 238 23.48 0.45 -7.25
C GLN A 238 22.62 -0.73 -7.71
N ARG A 239 22.68 -1.86 -6.96
CA ARG A 239 21.87 -3.03 -7.25
C ARG A 239 20.36 -2.73 -7.09
N ALA A 240 19.63 -2.83 -8.18
CA ALA A 240 18.18 -2.61 -8.24
C ALA A 240 17.54 -3.47 -9.34
N THR A 241 16.22 -3.58 -9.31
CA THR A 241 15.41 -4.16 -10.39
C THR A 241 14.55 -3.06 -11.00
N LEU A 242 14.59 -2.97 -12.32
CA LEU A 242 13.91 -1.98 -13.12
C LEU A 242 12.80 -2.63 -13.95
N SER A 243 11.60 -2.06 -13.92
CA SER A 243 10.57 -2.33 -14.89
C SER A 243 10.33 -1.12 -15.78
N LEU A 244 10.21 -1.36 -17.08
CA LEU A 244 9.70 -0.41 -18.05
C LEU A 244 8.27 -0.82 -18.42
N VAL A 245 7.40 0.16 -18.60
CA VAL A 245 6.01 -0.06 -19.04
C VAL A 245 5.80 0.57 -20.43
N SER A 246 5.13 -0.18 -21.30
CA SER A 246 4.75 0.30 -22.63
C SER A 246 3.60 1.31 -22.50
N LYS A 247 3.76 2.48 -23.12
CA LYS A 247 2.70 3.48 -23.29
C LYS A 247 2.58 3.86 -24.76
N GLY A 248 1.74 3.15 -25.49
CA GLY A 248 1.67 3.24 -26.94
C GLY A 248 2.98 2.80 -27.59
N ARG A 249 3.64 3.69 -28.34
CA ARG A 249 4.93 3.39 -28.99
C ARG A 249 6.17 3.72 -28.13
N ARG A 250 5.98 4.06 -26.87
CA ARG A 250 7.09 4.49 -25.98
C ARG A 250 7.16 3.66 -24.74
N TRP A 251 8.39 3.46 -24.28
CA TRP A 251 8.68 2.82 -23.02
C TRP A 251 8.98 3.89 -21.96
N ARG A 252 8.42 3.72 -20.78
CA ARG A 252 8.62 4.62 -19.64
C ARG A 252 9.05 3.84 -18.43
N LEU A 253 9.74 4.51 -17.52
CA LEU A 253 10.04 3.98 -16.21
C LEU A 253 8.72 3.61 -15.51
N GLY A 254 8.56 2.33 -15.17
CA GLY A 254 7.45 1.82 -14.38
C GLY A 254 7.80 1.83 -12.90
N GLN A 255 8.81 1.03 -12.54
CA GLN A 255 9.28 0.91 -11.16
C GLN A 255 10.79 0.66 -11.15
N LEU A 256 11.47 1.24 -10.17
CA LEU A 256 12.86 0.96 -9.83
C LEU A 256 12.92 0.68 -8.33
N SER A 257 13.34 -0.54 -7.95
CA SER A 257 13.33 -0.98 -6.56
C SER A 257 14.62 -1.70 -6.19
N ARG A 258 15.13 -1.44 -5.00
CA ARG A 258 16.20 -2.17 -4.36
C ARG A 258 15.67 -3.42 -3.66
N PHE A 259 16.57 -4.11 -2.94
CA PHE A 259 16.24 -5.23 -2.06
C PHE A 259 15.02 -4.92 -1.17
N ALA A 260 14.10 -5.87 -1.04
CA ALA A 260 12.87 -5.77 -0.25
C ALA A 260 11.99 -4.54 -0.58
N ASN A 261 11.93 -4.15 -1.87
CA ASN A 261 11.16 -2.99 -2.37
C ASN A 261 11.59 -1.63 -1.82
N GLN A 262 12.80 -1.52 -1.29
CA GLN A 262 13.34 -0.23 -0.86
C GLN A 262 13.53 0.72 -2.03
N GLN A 263 13.51 2.02 -1.74
CA GLN A 263 13.77 3.03 -2.76
C GLN A 263 15.26 3.04 -3.17
N PRO A 264 15.57 3.20 -4.46
CA PRO A 264 16.93 3.34 -4.94
C PRO A 264 17.53 4.68 -4.52
N SER A 265 18.87 4.77 -4.56
CA SER A 265 19.55 6.06 -4.39
C SER A 265 19.24 7.01 -5.55
N TRP A 266 19.44 8.31 -5.29
CA TRP A 266 19.27 9.33 -6.33
C TRP A 266 20.18 9.09 -7.54
N GLU A 267 21.43 8.68 -7.30
CA GLU A 267 22.41 8.37 -8.35
C GLU A 267 21.93 7.21 -9.24
N CYS A 268 21.38 6.16 -8.62
CA CYS A 268 20.83 5.03 -9.37
C CYS A 268 19.64 5.47 -10.23
N PHE A 269 18.75 6.26 -9.67
CA PHE A 269 17.59 6.78 -10.38
C PHE A 269 17.99 7.71 -11.53
N ALA A 270 18.98 8.59 -11.31
CA ALA A 270 19.51 9.47 -12.33
C ALA A 270 20.18 8.71 -13.49
N ALA A 271 21.00 7.68 -13.16
CA ALA A 271 21.66 6.84 -14.16
C ALA A 271 20.64 6.10 -15.05
N VAL A 272 19.62 5.50 -14.45
CA VAL A 272 18.55 4.82 -15.19
C VAL A 272 17.78 5.81 -16.08
N LYS A 273 17.45 7.00 -15.58
CA LYS A 273 16.79 8.03 -16.38
C LYS A 273 17.65 8.51 -17.56
N GLN A 274 18.94 8.67 -17.34
CA GLN A 274 19.86 9.06 -18.40
C GLN A 274 19.93 7.97 -19.48
N TRP A 275 20.14 6.71 -19.08
CA TRP A 275 20.11 5.58 -20.01
C TRP A 275 18.81 5.53 -20.81
N LEU A 276 17.66 5.68 -20.16
CA LEU A 276 16.37 5.66 -20.84
C LEU A 276 16.22 6.82 -21.86
N ARG A 277 16.70 8.01 -21.54
CA ARG A 277 16.69 9.16 -22.46
C ARG A 277 17.57 8.93 -23.70
N THR A 278 18.75 8.36 -23.50
CA THR A 278 19.72 8.12 -24.57
C THR A 278 19.19 7.11 -25.59
N HIS A 279 18.41 6.12 -25.13
CA HIS A 279 17.92 5.02 -25.98
C HIS A 279 16.45 5.14 -26.39
N THR A 280 15.74 6.15 -25.91
CA THR A 280 14.36 6.42 -26.36
C THR A 280 14.40 7.51 -27.44
N PRO A 281 14.02 7.22 -28.68
CA PRO A 281 14.04 8.23 -29.74
C PRO A 281 13.17 9.43 -29.34
N PRO A 282 13.59 10.67 -29.63
CA PRO A 282 12.79 11.85 -29.38
C PRO A 282 11.45 11.72 -30.09
N ALA A 283 10.40 12.25 -29.46
CA ALA A 283 9.09 12.28 -30.09
C ALA A 283 9.21 12.95 -31.46
N SER A 284 8.96 12.22 -32.54
CA SER A 284 8.73 12.87 -33.83
C SER A 284 7.65 13.93 -33.60
N ARG A 285 8.03 15.21 -33.67
CA ARG A 285 7.04 16.28 -33.70
C ARG A 285 6.07 15.96 -34.82
N PRO A 286 4.75 16.05 -34.61
CA PRO A 286 3.83 15.93 -35.72
C PRO A 286 4.29 16.98 -36.75
N ARG A 287 4.58 16.54 -37.99
CA ARG A 287 4.79 17.46 -39.10
C ARG A 287 3.55 18.34 -39.12
N ARG A 288 3.71 19.64 -38.79
CA ARG A 288 2.68 20.63 -39.13
C ARG A 288 2.40 20.41 -40.60
N ALA A 289 1.17 20.04 -40.91
CA ALA A 289 0.71 20.07 -42.29
C ALA A 289 0.99 21.47 -42.82
N GLN A 290 1.99 21.58 -43.71
CA GLN A 290 2.18 22.81 -44.48
C GLN A 290 0.85 23.06 -45.17
N GLY A 291 0.28 24.21 -44.86
CA GLY A 291 -1.00 24.62 -45.41
C GLY A 291 -1.00 24.45 -46.95
N MET A 292 -1.97 23.73 -47.45
CA MET A 292 -2.38 23.84 -48.83
C MET A 292 -2.86 25.29 -49.01
N LEU A 293 -2.03 26.10 -49.68
CA LEU A 293 -2.45 27.30 -50.34
C LEU A 293 -3.44 26.83 -51.43
N PHE A 294 -4.69 27.19 -51.30
CA PHE A 294 -5.64 27.13 -52.37
C PHE A 294 -5.28 28.27 -53.35
N PRO A 295 -5.04 28.00 -54.62
CA PRO A 295 -5.04 29.05 -55.62
C PRO A 295 -6.47 29.55 -55.88
N ASP A 296 -6.60 30.86 -56.13
CA ASP A 296 -7.80 31.61 -56.51
C ASP A 296 -8.60 31.01 -57.63
#